data_7539cad167fdf8d17ea8469278301559
#
_entry.id   7539cad167fdf8d17ea8469278301559
#
_cell.length_a   1.000
_cell.length_b   1.000
_cell.length_c   1.000
_cell.angle_alpha   90.00
_cell.angle_beta   90.00
_cell.angle_gamma   90.00
#
_symmetry.space_group_name_H-M   'P 1'
#
loop_
_entity.id
_entity.type
_entity.pdbx_description
1 polymer ?
#
loop_
_entity_poly.entity_id
_entity_poly.type
_entity_poly.pdbx_seq_one_letter_code
_entity_poly.pdbx_strand_id
1 'polypeptide(L)'
;VSARDGGAPASTVSRGTVSRGTVSRAKVPTALAPGVEVEMACWPPLRRVVTTQGWWVGLSGGLTKRANSAVALQVPDGGVPSAVDEVETHYAAAGLPAVMRVGHGGLQDEVRGELDGRGWAERAVTAVLARPLDGLTATPGGGAVRTSLAREPDDAWLDLHLDVKGADACDGGARRALARAILTGGEAWHLTAYDDDALVGIIRVARAGRWGALSCLAVRPEHRRRGTGRLLTLRGLEVAREHGASHAFLQVEEHNTGAAALYADLGFVRVDGYSYLERPTADGTVPAGSC
;
A
#
# COMPACT_ATOMS: atom_id res chain seq x y z
N VAL A 1 66.44 42.88 -28.96
CA VAL A 1 66.05 43.63 -27.81
C VAL A 1 64.84 42.98 -27.21
N SER A 2 65.18 42.40 -26.14
CA SER A 2 64.41 42.13 -24.90
C SER A 2 62.96 41.54 -24.93
N ALA A 3 62.91 40.37 -24.39
CA ALA A 3 61.74 39.60 -23.90
C ALA A 3 61.04 40.28 -22.71
N ARG A 4 59.77 39.99 -22.52
CA ARG A 4 59.18 39.84 -21.18
C ARG A 4 58.07 38.79 -21.20
N ASP A 5 58.30 37.77 -20.39
CA ASP A 5 57.35 36.77 -19.92
C ASP A 5 56.13 37.37 -19.20
N GLY A 6 54.99 36.77 -19.35
CA GLY A 6 53.81 37.06 -18.59
C GLY A 6 52.97 35.79 -18.42
N GLY A 7 53.34 34.96 -17.46
CA GLY A 7 52.55 33.75 -17.08
C GLY A 7 51.22 34.12 -16.42
N ALA A 8 50.17 33.52 -16.89
CA ALA A 8 48.85 33.54 -16.25
C ALA A 8 48.71 32.43 -15.20
N PRO A 9 48.08 32.66 -14.02
CA PRO A 9 47.93 31.64 -13.01
C PRO A 9 46.80 30.67 -13.34
N ALA A 10 47.07 29.39 -13.09
CA ALA A 10 46.12 28.31 -13.19
C ALA A 10 44.97 28.47 -12.19
N SER A 11 43.75 28.47 -12.71
CA SER A 11 42.52 28.50 -11.94
C SER A 11 42.24 27.11 -11.40
N THR A 12 42.36 26.95 -10.08
CA THR A 12 42.01 25.71 -9.33
C THR A 12 40.49 25.63 -9.20
N VAL A 13 39.85 24.72 -9.96
CA VAL A 13 38.44 24.42 -9.82
C VAL A 13 38.27 23.56 -8.56
N SER A 14 37.72 24.18 -7.51
CA SER A 14 37.28 23.50 -6.27
C SER A 14 36.08 22.63 -6.60
N ARG A 15 36.23 21.31 -6.44
CA ARG A 15 35.11 20.36 -6.47
C ARG A 15 34.26 20.54 -5.19
N GLY A 16 33.15 21.25 -5.34
CA GLY A 16 32.16 21.35 -4.30
C GLY A 16 31.56 19.98 -4.01
N THR A 17 31.76 19.48 -2.79
CA THR A 17 31.13 18.30 -2.24
C THR A 17 29.65 18.60 -2.05
N VAL A 18 28.77 17.99 -2.86
CA VAL A 18 27.32 18.09 -2.67
C VAL A 18 26.98 17.27 -1.42
N SER A 19 26.76 17.96 -0.32
CA SER A 19 26.20 17.38 0.90
C SER A 19 24.78 16.85 0.59
N ARG A 20 24.59 15.53 0.66
CA ARG A 20 23.27 14.93 0.68
C ARG A 20 22.57 15.40 1.94
N GLY A 21 21.70 16.38 1.80
CA GLY A 21 20.82 16.84 2.86
C GLY A 21 19.95 15.68 3.32
N THR A 22 20.17 15.24 4.54
CA THR A 22 19.28 14.33 5.27
C THR A 22 17.98 15.07 5.46
N VAL A 23 16.94 14.71 4.69
CA VAL A 23 15.58 15.21 4.92
C VAL A 23 15.17 14.75 6.31
N SER A 24 15.13 15.67 7.25
CA SER A 24 14.64 15.43 8.61
C SER A 24 13.22 14.90 8.52
N ARG A 25 13.03 13.62 8.87
CA ARG A 25 11.71 13.01 9.02
C ARG A 25 11.02 13.72 10.20
N ALA A 26 10.22 14.73 9.91
CA ALA A 26 9.32 15.30 10.91
C ALA A 26 8.43 14.16 11.44
N LYS A 27 8.55 13.83 12.72
CA LYS A 27 7.73 12.84 13.39
C LYS A 27 6.30 13.38 13.43
N VAL A 28 5.43 12.91 12.52
CA VAL A 28 3.99 13.22 12.56
C VAL A 28 3.43 12.57 13.83
N PRO A 29 2.55 13.26 14.58
CA PRO A 29 2.02 12.73 15.83
C PRO A 29 1.37 11.35 15.59
N THR A 30 1.78 10.36 16.36
CA THR A 30 1.29 8.96 16.34
C THR A 30 -0.25 8.86 16.48
N ALA A 31 -0.90 9.92 16.97
CA ALA A 31 -2.35 10.04 17.12
C ALA A 31 -3.14 10.04 15.80
N LEU A 32 -2.48 10.21 14.65
CA LEU A 32 -3.10 10.27 13.31
C LEU A 32 -2.95 8.98 12.49
N ALA A 33 -2.24 7.96 12.98
CA ALA A 33 -2.12 6.69 12.28
C ALA A 33 -3.32 5.78 12.57
N PRO A 34 -3.86 5.05 11.56
CA PRO A 34 -4.97 4.12 11.76
C PRO A 34 -4.60 2.96 12.68
N GLY A 35 -3.34 2.55 12.67
CA GLY A 35 -2.87 1.33 13.31
C GLY A 35 -3.19 0.08 12.49
N VAL A 36 -2.40 -0.97 12.73
CA VAL A 36 -2.45 -2.21 11.94
C VAL A 36 -3.81 -2.92 12.01
N GLU A 37 -4.47 -2.89 13.15
CA GLU A 37 -5.79 -3.53 13.32
C GLU A 37 -6.86 -2.89 12.44
N VAL A 38 -6.90 -1.55 12.38
CA VAL A 38 -7.81 -0.80 11.51
C VAL A 38 -7.48 -1.07 10.03
N GLU A 39 -6.20 -1.08 9.68
CA GLU A 39 -5.77 -1.37 8.32
C GLU A 39 -6.18 -2.77 7.87
N MET A 40 -6.03 -3.77 8.75
CA MET A 40 -6.45 -5.14 8.49
C MET A 40 -7.99 -5.29 8.48
N ALA A 41 -8.72 -4.55 9.30
CA ALA A 41 -10.18 -4.54 9.25
C ALA A 41 -10.71 -3.94 7.94
N CYS A 42 -10.01 -2.96 7.35
CA CYS A 42 -10.35 -2.39 6.05
C CYS A 42 -9.95 -3.28 4.86
N TRP A 43 -9.03 -4.23 5.06
CA TRP A 43 -8.57 -5.19 4.05
C TRP A 43 -8.37 -6.56 4.69
N PRO A 44 -9.45 -7.22 5.15
CA PRO A 44 -9.34 -8.47 5.89
C PRO A 44 -8.86 -9.62 5.01
N PRO A 45 -8.04 -10.52 5.55
CA PRO A 45 -7.76 -11.78 4.89
C PRO A 45 -9.01 -12.68 4.90
N LEU A 46 -9.13 -13.59 3.95
CA LEU A 46 -10.23 -14.56 3.92
C LEU A 46 -10.21 -15.51 5.12
N ARG A 47 -9.02 -15.87 5.58
CA ARG A 47 -8.80 -16.60 6.81
C ARG A 47 -7.70 -15.93 7.61
N ARG A 48 -7.99 -15.64 8.87
CA ARG A 48 -7.01 -15.16 9.84
C ARG A 48 -6.76 -16.26 10.86
N VAL A 49 -5.49 -16.57 11.09
CA VAL A 49 -5.03 -17.41 12.18
C VAL A 49 -4.36 -16.51 13.21
N VAL A 50 -4.59 -16.78 14.48
CA VAL A 50 -3.84 -16.20 15.59
C VAL A 50 -2.88 -17.27 16.06
N THR A 51 -1.58 -16.98 16.04
CA THR A 51 -0.55 -17.90 16.50
C THR A 51 -0.60 -18.07 18.03
N THR A 52 0.03 -19.09 18.57
CA THR A 52 0.16 -19.27 20.03
C THR A 52 0.90 -18.10 20.68
N GLN A 53 1.75 -17.40 19.92
CA GLN A 53 2.49 -16.22 20.34
C GLN A 53 1.69 -14.91 20.16
N GLY A 54 0.41 -14.97 19.74
CA GLY A 54 -0.48 -13.82 19.58
C GLY A 54 -0.27 -13.01 18.30
N TRP A 55 0.49 -13.52 17.33
CA TRP A 55 0.66 -12.88 16.03
C TRP A 55 -0.48 -13.25 15.08
N TRP A 56 -0.80 -12.38 14.14
CA TRP A 56 -1.82 -12.66 13.14
C TRP A 56 -1.19 -13.14 11.84
N VAL A 57 -1.77 -14.19 11.26
CA VAL A 57 -1.39 -14.73 9.95
C VAL A 57 -2.59 -14.63 9.01
N GLY A 58 -2.45 -13.83 7.95
CA GLY A 58 -3.44 -13.68 6.90
C GLY A 58 -3.24 -14.71 5.80
N LEU A 59 -4.31 -15.42 5.42
CA LEU A 59 -4.29 -16.46 4.38
C LEU A 59 -5.42 -16.20 3.37
N SER A 60 -5.07 -15.87 2.13
CA SER A 60 -6.02 -15.48 1.07
C SER A 60 -5.53 -15.90 -0.31
N GLY A 61 -4.96 -17.10 -0.45
CA GLY A 61 -4.55 -17.67 -1.74
C GLY A 61 -3.44 -16.92 -2.47
N GLY A 62 -2.66 -16.06 -1.78
CA GLY A 62 -1.49 -15.40 -2.37
C GLY A 62 -1.77 -14.20 -3.28
N LEU A 63 -3.03 -13.81 -3.51
CA LEU A 63 -3.38 -12.77 -4.49
C LEU A 63 -2.79 -11.38 -4.18
N THR A 64 -2.76 -10.99 -2.92
CA THR A 64 -2.16 -9.71 -2.47
C THR A 64 -1.38 -9.90 -1.19
N LYS A 65 -0.21 -9.27 -1.06
CA LYS A 65 0.58 -9.31 0.19
C LYS A 65 -0.22 -8.78 1.39
N ARG A 66 -1.06 -7.77 1.18
CA ARG A 66 -1.89 -7.17 2.24
C ARG A 66 -2.83 -8.17 2.90
N ALA A 67 -3.42 -9.09 2.13
CA ALA A 67 -4.30 -10.15 2.64
C ALA A 67 -3.55 -11.46 2.94
N ASN A 68 -2.26 -11.56 2.64
CA ASN A 68 -1.42 -12.73 2.79
C ASN A 68 -0.12 -12.39 3.50
N SER A 69 -0.18 -11.63 4.57
CA SER A 69 0.99 -11.35 5.42
C SER A 69 0.69 -11.62 6.88
N ALA A 70 1.71 -12.05 7.61
CA ALA A 70 1.68 -12.11 9.05
C ALA A 70 2.11 -10.76 9.64
N VAL A 71 1.63 -10.48 10.86
CA VAL A 71 1.90 -9.25 11.61
C VAL A 71 2.22 -9.60 13.06
N ALA A 72 3.37 -9.12 13.53
CA ALA A 72 3.79 -9.22 14.93
C ALA A 72 3.09 -8.11 15.74
N LEU A 73 2.17 -8.47 16.63
CA LEU A 73 1.35 -7.54 17.41
C LEU A 73 1.85 -7.34 18.84
N GLN A 74 2.53 -8.33 19.39
CA GLN A 74 3.03 -8.34 20.76
C GLN A 74 4.36 -9.08 20.86
N VAL A 75 5.13 -8.78 21.91
CA VAL A 75 6.35 -9.51 22.21
C VAL A 75 5.98 -10.97 22.50
N PRO A 76 6.59 -11.95 21.79
CA PRO A 76 6.24 -13.34 21.96
C PRO A 76 6.95 -13.95 23.16
N ASP A 77 6.24 -14.74 23.99
CA ASP A 77 6.81 -15.39 25.17
C ASP A 77 7.95 -16.36 24.82
N GLY A 78 7.85 -17.04 23.67
CA GLY A 78 8.85 -17.99 23.17
C GLY A 78 10.01 -17.33 22.40
N GLY A 79 10.03 -16.00 22.32
CA GLY A 79 11.00 -15.24 21.53
C GLY A 79 10.65 -15.15 20.05
N VAL A 80 11.22 -14.16 19.37
CA VAL A 80 10.96 -13.86 17.96
C VAL A 80 11.27 -15.05 17.03
N PRO A 81 12.38 -15.80 17.20
CA PRO A 81 12.65 -16.96 16.34
C PRO A 81 11.53 -18.00 16.34
N SER A 82 11.03 -18.39 17.52
CA SER A 82 9.95 -19.37 17.66
C SER A 82 8.63 -18.86 17.05
N ALA A 83 8.33 -17.58 17.19
CA ALA A 83 7.15 -16.98 16.59
C ALA A 83 7.23 -16.95 15.05
N VAL A 84 8.40 -16.71 14.49
CA VAL A 84 8.63 -16.80 13.04
C VAL A 84 8.49 -18.23 12.53
N ASP A 85 9.01 -19.24 13.27
CA ASP A 85 8.83 -20.68 12.92
C ASP A 85 7.35 -21.07 12.85
N GLU A 86 6.54 -20.57 13.79
CA GLU A 86 5.10 -20.82 13.78
C GLU A 86 4.42 -20.16 12.58
N VAL A 87 4.78 -18.92 12.24
CA VAL A 87 4.31 -18.23 11.03
C VAL A 87 4.66 -19.04 9.78
N GLU A 88 5.91 -19.47 9.64
CA GLU A 88 6.35 -20.29 8.50
C GLU A 88 5.55 -21.59 8.39
N THR A 89 5.27 -22.24 9.52
CA THR A 89 4.46 -23.47 9.60
C THR A 89 3.04 -23.25 9.05
N HIS A 90 2.38 -22.14 9.41
CA HIS A 90 1.04 -21.82 8.91
C HIS A 90 1.02 -21.57 7.40
N TYR A 91 2.03 -20.89 6.85
CA TYR A 91 2.13 -20.66 5.40
C TYR A 91 2.45 -21.95 4.65
N ALA A 92 3.37 -22.78 5.17
CA ALA A 92 3.70 -24.08 4.58
C ALA A 92 2.47 -25.00 4.53
N ALA A 93 1.68 -25.07 5.62
CA ALA A 93 0.45 -25.83 5.67
C ALA A 93 -0.63 -25.32 4.69
N ALA A 94 -0.57 -24.04 4.29
CA ALA A 94 -1.45 -23.45 3.31
C ALA A 94 -0.90 -23.55 1.86
N GLY A 95 0.30 -24.05 1.65
CA GLY A 95 0.97 -24.09 0.35
C GLY A 95 1.30 -22.70 -0.20
N LEU A 96 1.54 -21.73 0.68
CA LEU A 96 1.80 -20.33 0.32
C LEU A 96 3.21 -19.91 0.76
N PRO A 97 3.87 -18.97 0.07
CA PRO A 97 5.09 -18.37 0.55
C PRO A 97 4.82 -17.59 1.84
N ALA A 98 5.73 -17.70 2.81
CA ALA A 98 5.64 -16.93 4.03
C ALA A 98 5.97 -15.45 3.76
N VAL A 99 5.09 -14.57 4.20
CA VAL A 99 5.22 -13.12 4.06
C VAL A 99 4.96 -12.47 5.43
N MET A 100 5.86 -11.58 5.85
CA MET A 100 5.64 -10.74 7.03
C MET A 100 5.56 -9.28 6.64
N ARG A 101 4.60 -8.57 7.24
CA ARG A 101 4.53 -7.12 7.25
C ARG A 101 5.26 -6.62 8.47
N VAL A 102 6.32 -5.84 8.27
CA VAL A 102 7.19 -5.35 9.34
C VAL A 102 7.22 -3.83 9.31
N GLY A 103 6.83 -3.22 10.42
CA GLY A 103 6.88 -1.77 10.64
C GLY A 103 8.26 -1.30 11.10
N HIS A 104 8.28 -0.32 12.00
CA HIS A 104 9.49 0.29 12.54
C HIS A 104 9.45 0.37 14.06
N GLY A 105 10.61 0.24 14.70
CA GLY A 105 10.84 0.42 16.13
C GLY A 105 10.47 -0.79 16.99
N GLY A 106 11.18 -0.94 18.13
CA GLY A 106 10.90 -1.97 19.12
C GLY A 106 10.84 -3.38 18.57
N LEU A 107 9.76 -4.12 18.86
CA LEU A 107 9.55 -5.48 18.37
C LEU A 107 9.71 -5.61 16.84
N GLN A 108 9.32 -4.61 16.07
CA GLN A 108 9.41 -4.68 14.60
C GLN A 108 10.87 -4.71 14.13
N ASP A 109 11.77 -4.03 14.83
CA ASP A 109 13.21 -4.06 14.50
C ASP A 109 13.83 -5.42 14.87
N GLU A 110 13.39 -6.04 15.97
CA GLU A 110 13.80 -7.40 16.35
C GLU A 110 13.33 -8.43 15.31
N VAL A 111 12.07 -8.33 14.90
CA VAL A 111 11.48 -9.18 13.85
C VAL A 111 12.25 -9.01 12.55
N ARG A 112 12.56 -7.78 12.15
CA ARG A 112 13.35 -7.50 10.95
C ARG A 112 14.73 -8.16 11.04
N GLY A 113 15.43 -8.00 12.16
CA GLY A 113 16.73 -8.63 12.37
C GLY A 113 16.70 -10.14 12.24
N GLU A 114 15.67 -10.80 12.78
CA GLU A 114 15.48 -12.26 12.65
C GLU A 114 15.21 -12.67 11.20
N LEU A 115 14.34 -11.95 10.49
CA LEU A 115 14.01 -12.25 9.09
C LEU A 115 15.22 -12.02 8.18
N ASP A 116 15.97 -10.95 8.38
CA ASP A 116 17.22 -10.67 7.65
C ASP A 116 18.26 -11.77 7.89
N GLY A 117 18.41 -12.23 9.14
CA GLY A 117 19.29 -13.35 9.51
C GLY A 117 18.88 -14.68 8.84
N ARG A 118 17.60 -14.87 8.54
CA ARG A 118 17.07 -16.02 7.78
C ARG A 118 17.12 -15.84 6.26
N GLY A 119 17.60 -14.69 5.76
CA GLY A 119 17.71 -14.39 4.34
C GLY A 119 16.36 -14.05 3.67
N TRP A 120 15.37 -13.56 4.44
CA TRP A 120 14.14 -13.07 3.85
C TRP A 120 14.40 -11.81 3.01
N ALA A 121 13.67 -11.66 1.92
CA ALA A 121 13.88 -10.57 0.98
C ALA A 121 12.79 -9.50 1.13
N GLU A 122 13.20 -8.23 1.23
CA GLU A 122 12.28 -7.10 1.17
C GLU A 122 11.68 -6.97 -0.22
N ARG A 123 10.33 -6.84 -0.31
CA ARG A 123 9.60 -6.79 -1.59
C ARG A 123 8.95 -5.46 -1.88
N ALA A 124 8.35 -4.86 -0.89
CA ALA A 124 7.68 -3.58 -1.06
C ALA A 124 7.82 -2.73 0.19
N VAL A 125 8.24 -1.50 0.01
CA VAL A 125 8.26 -0.48 1.05
C VAL A 125 7.04 0.40 0.85
N THR A 126 6.18 0.48 1.87
CA THR A 126 4.87 1.10 1.79
C THR A 126 4.77 2.24 2.79
N ALA A 127 4.37 3.41 2.33
CA ALA A 127 3.98 4.52 3.19
C ALA A 127 2.48 4.43 3.51
N VAL A 128 2.13 4.68 4.77
CA VAL A 128 0.75 4.91 5.21
C VAL A 128 0.53 6.40 5.26
N LEU A 129 -0.40 6.89 4.47
CA LEU A 129 -0.76 8.30 4.40
C LEU A 129 -2.15 8.49 4.99
N ALA A 130 -2.35 9.57 5.75
CA ALA A 130 -3.64 9.86 6.35
C ALA A 130 -3.98 11.35 6.29
N ARG A 131 -5.27 11.66 6.42
CA ARG A 131 -5.79 13.02 6.56
C ARG A 131 -7.09 13.03 7.35
N PRO A 132 -7.45 14.15 8.02
CA PRO A 132 -8.79 14.37 8.53
C PRO A 132 -9.77 14.61 7.37
N LEU A 133 -11.07 14.36 7.61
CA LEU A 133 -12.16 14.60 6.65
C LEU A 133 -12.97 15.87 6.97
N ASP A 134 -12.67 16.53 8.08
CA ASP A 134 -13.17 17.88 8.36
C ASP A 134 -12.63 18.86 7.30
N GLY A 135 -13.41 19.85 6.96
CA GLY A 135 -13.07 20.83 5.93
C GLY A 135 -13.01 20.27 4.49
N LEU A 136 -13.46 19.02 4.26
CA LEU A 136 -13.55 18.48 2.91
C LEU A 136 -14.62 19.26 2.13
N THR A 137 -14.19 19.98 1.11
CA THR A 137 -15.10 20.67 0.17
C THR A 137 -15.72 19.64 -0.78
N ALA A 138 -16.99 19.86 -1.13
CA ALA A 138 -17.67 18.98 -2.08
C ALA A 138 -16.92 18.93 -3.42
N THR A 139 -16.89 17.76 -4.00
CA THR A 139 -16.30 17.57 -5.34
C THR A 139 -17.12 18.38 -6.35
N PRO A 140 -16.50 19.23 -7.16
CA PRO A 140 -17.24 19.98 -8.18
C PRO A 140 -18.02 19.02 -9.09
N GLY A 141 -19.33 19.17 -9.16
CA GLY A 141 -20.18 18.49 -10.14
C GLY A 141 -19.99 19.12 -11.53
N GLY A 142 -20.30 18.37 -12.60
CA GLY A 142 -20.40 18.96 -13.97
C GLY A 142 -19.21 18.69 -14.89
N GLY A 143 -18.29 17.81 -14.54
CA GLY A 143 -17.30 17.28 -15.48
C GLY A 143 -17.88 16.20 -16.41
N ALA A 144 -17.21 15.92 -17.54
CA ALA A 144 -17.62 14.86 -18.49
C ALA A 144 -17.62 13.46 -17.83
N VAL A 145 -16.82 13.25 -16.78
CA VAL A 145 -16.71 11.97 -16.09
C VAL A 145 -17.76 11.85 -14.98
N ARG A 146 -18.69 10.90 -15.13
CA ARG A 146 -19.67 10.54 -14.10
C ARG A 146 -19.10 9.44 -13.18
N THR A 147 -19.60 9.33 -11.96
CA THR A 147 -19.23 8.25 -11.03
C THR A 147 -20.46 7.49 -10.56
N SER A 148 -20.31 6.18 -10.37
CA SER A 148 -21.29 5.32 -9.71
C SER A 148 -20.70 4.70 -8.45
N LEU A 149 -21.58 4.32 -7.51
CA LEU A 149 -21.23 3.70 -6.24
C LEU A 149 -22.00 2.39 -6.08
N ALA A 150 -21.31 1.32 -5.75
CA ALA A 150 -21.88 0.01 -5.48
C ALA A 150 -21.29 -0.61 -4.21
N ARG A 151 -22.03 -1.52 -3.57
CA ARG A 151 -21.53 -2.30 -2.42
C ARG A 151 -20.58 -3.42 -2.86
N GLU A 152 -20.76 -3.92 -4.07
CA GLU A 152 -19.95 -4.98 -4.64
C GLU A 152 -19.36 -4.53 -5.98
N PRO A 153 -18.14 -4.97 -6.33
CA PRO A 153 -17.57 -4.71 -7.63
C PRO A 153 -18.26 -5.59 -8.69
N ASP A 154 -18.64 -5.00 -9.81
CA ASP A 154 -19.05 -5.75 -11.00
C ASP A 154 -17.84 -6.36 -11.74
N ASP A 155 -18.11 -7.12 -12.79
CA ASP A 155 -17.05 -7.78 -13.54
C ASP A 155 -16.12 -6.79 -14.24
N ALA A 156 -16.63 -5.67 -14.75
CA ALA A 156 -15.82 -4.66 -15.41
C ALA A 156 -14.89 -3.94 -14.42
N TRP A 157 -15.35 -3.71 -13.18
CA TRP A 157 -14.54 -3.19 -12.09
C TRP A 157 -13.41 -4.16 -11.73
N LEU A 158 -13.75 -5.47 -11.61
CA LEU A 158 -12.78 -6.51 -11.29
C LEU A 158 -11.74 -6.68 -12.39
N ASP A 159 -12.16 -6.61 -13.66
CA ASP A 159 -11.24 -6.68 -14.80
C ASP A 159 -10.20 -5.58 -14.73
N LEU A 160 -10.62 -4.33 -14.58
CA LEU A 160 -9.67 -3.22 -14.47
C LEU A 160 -8.76 -3.36 -13.24
N HIS A 161 -9.28 -3.87 -12.11
CA HIS A 161 -8.47 -4.11 -10.91
C HIS A 161 -7.39 -5.18 -11.16
N LEU A 162 -7.74 -6.28 -11.82
CA LEU A 162 -6.83 -7.38 -12.10
C LEU A 162 -5.82 -7.05 -13.21
N ASP A 163 -6.22 -6.30 -14.24
CA ASP A 163 -5.35 -5.83 -15.32
C ASP A 163 -4.18 -5.00 -14.79
N VAL A 164 -4.46 -4.08 -13.88
CA VAL A 164 -3.42 -3.23 -13.26
C VAL A 164 -2.43 -4.05 -12.42
N LYS A 165 -2.85 -5.22 -11.95
CA LYS A 165 -2.04 -6.13 -11.14
C LYS A 165 -1.16 -7.08 -11.95
N GLY A 166 -1.17 -7.01 -13.29
CA GLY A 166 -0.34 -7.84 -14.14
C GLY A 166 -0.68 -9.32 -14.05
N ALA A 167 -1.96 -9.66 -14.15
CA ALA A 167 -2.43 -11.02 -14.00
C ALA A 167 -2.09 -11.88 -15.22
N ASP A 168 -1.24 -12.88 -15.04
CA ASP A 168 -1.08 -13.96 -16.02
C ASP A 168 -2.40 -14.70 -16.22
N ALA A 169 -2.69 -15.08 -17.48
CA ALA A 169 -3.97 -15.59 -17.95
C ALA A 169 -4.37 -17.00 -17.43
N CYS A 170 -3.61 -17.60 -16.52
CA CYS A 170 -3.89 -18.91 -15.96
C CYS A 170 -4.93 -18.83 -14.84
N ASP A 171 -6.09 -19.46 -15.04
CA ASP A 171 -7.21 -19.59 -14.10
C ASP A 171 -7.93 -18.30 -13.71
N GLY A 172 -8.38 -17.53 -14.72
CA GLY A 172 -9.08 -16.25 -14.53
C GLY A 172 -10.33 -16.31 -13.65
N GLY A 173 -11.04 -17.44 -13.60
CA GLY A 173 -12.26 -17.61 -12.81
C GLY A 173 -11.99 -17.67 -11.31
N ALA A 174 -11.08 -18.54 -10.87
CA ALA A 174 -10.73 -18.68 -9.45
C ALA A 174 -10.08 -17.41 -8.91
N ARG A 175 -9.20 -16.78 -9.68
CA ARG A 175 -8.55 -15.52 -9.30
C ARG A 175 -9.56 -14.39 -9.15
N ARG A 176 -10.55 -14.29 -10.05
CA ARG A 176 -11.64 -13.31 -9.97
C ARG A 176 -12.50 -13.52 -8.73
N ALA A 177 -12.89 -14.77 -8.45
CA ALA A 177 -13.64 -15.12 -7.25
C ALA A 177 -12.88 -14.77 -5.97
N LEU A 178 -11.58 -15.06 -5.93
CA LEU A 178 -10.69 -14.73 -4.83
C LEU A 178 -10.57 -13.19 -4.64
N ALA A 179 -10.38 -12.45 -5.73
CA ALA A 179 -10.33 -10.99 -5.70
C ALA A 179 -11.64 -10.41 -5.16
N ARG A 180 -12.79 -10.88 -5.66
CA ARG A 180 -14.11 -10.45 -5.19
C ARG A 180 -14.25 -10.70 -3.69
N ALA A 181 -13.93 -11.90 -3.22
CA ALA A 181 -14.04 -12.27 -1.81
C ALA A 181 -13.17 -11.38 -0.89
N ILE A 182 -11.93 -11.07 -1.29
CA ILE A 182 -11.05 -10.14 -0.53
C ILE A 182 -11.64 -8.71 -0.55
N LEU A 183 -12.10 -8.23 -1.70
CA LEU A 183 -12.58 -6.86 -1.86
C LEU A 183 -13.88 -6.59 -1.10
N THR A 184 -14.72 -7.63 -0.91
CA THR A 184 -16.00 -7.56 -0.19
C THR A 184 -15.91 -8.04 1.26
N GLY A 185 -14.74 -8.46 1.75
CA GLY A 185 -14.55 -9.07 3.07
C GLY A 185 -14.79 -8.15 4.28
N GLY A 186 -14.97 -6.83 4.06
CA GLY A 186 -15.27 -5.84 5.10
C GLY A 186 -16.35 -4.87 4.67
N GLU A 187 -16.66 -3.89 5.51
CA GLU A 187 -17.57 -2.83 5.14
C GLU A 187 -16.92 -1.94 4.05
N ALA A 188 -17.33 -2.12 2.80
CA ALA A 188 -16.72 -1.46 1.66
C ALA A 188 -17.71 -1.02 0.59
N TRP A 189 -17.26 -0.07 -0.23
CA TRP A 189 -17.94 0.52 -1.38
C TRP A 189 -16.95 0.57 -2.54
N HIS A 190 -17.50 0.41 -3.74
CA HIS A 190 -16.75 0.37 -4.99
C HIS A 190 -17.25 1.49 -5.88
N LEU A 191 -16.37 2.45 -6.17
CA LEU A 191 -16.69 3.54 -7.11
C LEU A 191 -16.12 3.19 -8.48
N THR A 192 -16.90 3.54 -9.49
CA THR A 192 -16.54 3.46 -10.89
C THR A 192 -16.66 4.83 -11.52
N ALA A 193 -15.69 5.24 -12.31
CA ALA A 193 -15.73 6.45 -13.13
C ALA A 193 -15.99 6.06 -14.58
N TYR A 194 -16.91 6.79 -15.25
CA TYR A 194 -17.25 6.61 -16.64
C TYR A 194 -17.06 7.91 -17.42
N ASP A 195 -16.49 7.82 -18.61
CA ASP A 195 -16.47 8.85 -19.62
C ASP A 195 -17.44 8.37 -20.72
N ASP A 196 -18.58 9.07 -20.87
CA ASP A 196 -19.78 8.52 -21.50
C ASP A 196 -20.17 7.16 -20.87
N ASP A 197 -20.15 6.08 -21.64
CA ASP A 197 -20.43 4.72 -21.17
C ASP A 197 -19.18 3.87 -20.95
N ALA A 198 -17.99 4.40 -21.23
CA ALA A 198 -16.75 3.71 -21.06
C ALA A 198 -16.29 3.80 -19.59
N LEU A 199 -16.01 2.63 -18.96
CA LEU A 199 -15.37 2.59 -17.65
C LEU A 199 -13.91 3.07 -17.80
N VAL A 200 -13.56 4.17 -17.11
CA VAL A 200 -12.25 4.82 -17.22
C VAL A 200 -11.43 4.75 -15.93
N GLY A 201 -12.05 4.44 -14.81
CA GLY A 201 -11.31 4.30 -13.55
C GLY A 201 -12.16 3.74 -12.42
N ILE A 202 -11.47 3.29 -11.37
CA ILE A 202 -12.06 2.66 -10.18
C ILE A 202 -11.35 3.10 -8.91
N ILE A 203 -12.05 3.04 -7.78
CA ILE A 203 -11.48 3.10 -6.44
C ILE A 203 -12.38 2.34 -5.46
N ARG A 204 -11.77 1.72 -4.44
CA ARG A 204 -12.47 1.10 -3.32
C ARG A 204 -12.33 1.95 -2.07
N VAL A 205 -13.42 2.10 -1.34
CA VAL A 205 -13.47 2.72 -0.01
C VAL A 205 -13.90 1.65 0.99
N ALA A 206 -13.17 1.48 2.08
CA ALA A 206 -13.57 0.61 3.18
C ALA A 206 -13.64 1.39 4.48
N ARG A 207 -14.41 0.91 5.47
CA ARG A 207 -14.54 1.58 6.76
C ARG A 207 -14.23 0.64 7.93
N ALA A 208 -13.50 1.18 8.92
CA ALA A 208 -13.32 0.55 10.22
C ALA A 208 -13.32 1.65 11.30
N GLY A 209 -14.33 1.64 12.17
CA GLY A 209 -14.53 2.68 13.18
C GLY A 209 -14.61 4.07 12.54
N ARG A 210 -13.76 4.99 12.97
CA ARG A 210 -13.69 6.37 12.46
C ARG A 210 -12.84 6.54 11.20
N TRP A 211 -12.31 5.45 10.62
CA TRP A 211 -11.38 5.48 9.51
C TRP A 211 -12.02 5.01 8.21
N GLY A 212 -11.83 5.79 7.15
CA GLY A 212 -12.08 5.39 5.78
C GLY A 212 -10.77 5.05 5.08
N ALA A 213 -10.67 3.85 4.51
CA ALA A 213 -9.50 3.38 3.77
C ALA A 213 -9.73 3.48 2.27
N LEU A 214 -8.90 4.23 1.55
CA LEU A 214 -8.93 4.29 0.10
C LEU A 214 -7.93 3.29 -0.47
N SER A 215 -8.37 2.49 -1.44
CA SER A 215 -7.55 1.46 -2.08
C SER A 215 -7.98 1.20 -3.52
N CYS A 216 -7.20 0.44 -4.28
CA CYS A 216 -7.52 0.04 -5.65
C CYS A 216 -7.77 1.22 -6.61
N LEU A 217 -7.16 2.39 -6.36
CA LEU A 217 -7.26 3.47 -7.34
C LEU A 217 -6.55 3.03 -8.64
N ALA A 218 -7.33 2.90 -9.69
CA ALA A 218 -6.83 2.60 -11.02
C ALA A 218 -7.54 3.49 -12.06
N VAL A 219 -6.78 3.95 -13.05
CA VAL A 219 -7.29 4.73 -14.18
C VAL A 219 -6.70 4.13 -15.45
N ARG A 220 -7.56 3.89 -16.45
CA ARG A 220 -7.12 3.37 -17.75
C ARG A 220 -6.03 4.26 -18.34
N PRO A 221 -4.98 3.71 -18.95
CA PRO A 221 -3.82 4.47 -19.44
C PRO A 221 -4.20 5.67 -20.28
N GLU A 222 -5.15 5.52 -21.20
CA GLU A 222 -5.63 6.54 -22.14
C GLU A 222 -6.41 7.68 -21.46
N HIS A 223 -6.88 7.46 -20.22
CA HIS A 223 -7.61 8.46 -19.41
C HIS A 223 -6.77 9.04 -18.26
N ARG A 224 -5.48 8.69 -18.18
CA ARG A 224 -4.58 9.27 -17.17
C ARG A 224 -4.28 10.74 -17.47
N ARG A 225 -3.86 11.47 -16.45
CA ARG A 225 -3.50 12.91 -16.51
C ARG A 225 -4.64 13.85 -16.93
N ARG A 226 -5.88 13.37 -16.88
CA ARG A 226 -7.10 14.13 -17.14
C ARG A 226 -7.92 14.45 -15.87
N GLY A 227 -7.35 14.24 -14.68
CA GLY A 227 -8.01 14.51 -13.40
C GLY A 227 -8.87 13.36 -12.86
N THR A 228 -9.07 12.25 -13.58
CA THR A 228 -9.91 11.11 -13.17
C THR A 228 -9.48 10.52 -11.82
N GLY A 229 -8.18 10.33 -11.59
CA GLY A 229 -7.67 9.82 -10.30
C GLY A 229 -7.96 10.78 -9.15
N ARG A 230 -7.86 12.09 -9.36
CA ARG A 230 -8.22 13.11 -8.38
C ARG A 230 -9.72 13.10 -8.07
N LEU A 231 -10.56 13.03 -9.12
CA LEU A 231 -12.01 12.92 -8.98
C LEU A 231 -12.39 11.69 -8.13
N LEU A 232 -11.89 10.51 -8.50
CA LEU A 232 -12.17 9.26 -7.76
C LEU A 232 -11.70 9.35 -6.30
N THR A 233 -10.53 9.92 -6.03
CA THR A 233 -10.04 10.08 -4.67
C THR A 233 -10.93 11.01 -3.86
N LEU A 234 -11.32 12.16 -4.40
CA LEU A 234 -12.24 13.10 -3.74
C LEU A 234 -13.60 12.47 -3.47
N ARG A 235 -14.20 11.80 -4.46
CA ARG A 235 -15.46 11.06 -4.29
C ARG A 235 -15.33 9.95 -3.23
N GLY A 236 -14.19 9.25 -3.20
CA GLY A 236 -13.90 8.26 -2.17
C GLY A 236 -13.83 8.86 -0.76
N LEU A 237 -13.26 10.05 -0.60
CA LEU A 237 -13.25 10.79 0.68
C LEU A 237 -14.65 11.21 1.11
N GLU A 238 -15.50 11.66 0.16
CA GLU A 238 -16.91 11.98 0.43
C GLU A 238 -17.68 10.76 0.90
N VAL A 239 -17.56 9.63 0.20
CA VAL A 239 -18.19 8.35 0.59
C VAL A 239 -17.73 7.93 1.98
N ALA A 240 -16.44 8.00 2.29
CA ALA A 240 -15.95 7.67 3.63
C ALA A 240 -16.61 8.54 4.71
N ARG A 241 -16.72 9.86 4.47
CA ARG A 241 -17.35 10.81 5.40
C ARG A 241 -18.86 10.57 5.53
N GLU A 242 -19.57 10.36 4.44
CA GLU A 242 -21.00 10.07 4.41
C GLU A 242 -21.36 8.82 5.22
N HIS A 243 -20.43 7.86 5.27
CA HIS A 243 -20.56 6.63 6.07
C HIS A 243 -19.93 6.71 7.45
N GLY A 244 -19.67 7.93 7.97
CA GLY A 244 -19.31 8.17 9.36
C GLY A 244 -17.81 8.13 9.67
N ALA A 245 -16.93 8.09 8.68
CA ALA A 245 -15.51 8.27 8.92
C ALA A 245 -15.19 9.76 9.20
N SER A 246 -14.33 10.01 10.17
CA SER A 246 -13.78 11.35 10.45
C SER A 246 -12.35 11.52 9.91
N HIS A 247 -11.70 10.42 9.54
CA HIS A 247 -10.35 10.38 8.98
C HIS A 247 -10.31 9.43 7.80
N ALA A 248 -9.43 9.70 6.84
CA ALA A 248 -9.11 8.78 5.77
C ALA A 248 -7.64 8.39 5.80
N PHE A 249 -7.35 7.18 5.35
CA PHE A 249 -5.98 6.73 5.11
C PHE A 249 -5.89 5.95 3.80
N LEU A 250 -4.69 5.80 3.32
CA LEU A 250 -4.34 4.94 2.21
C LEU A 250 -2.90 4.42 2.35
N GLN A 251 -2.59 3.41 1.59
CA GLN A 251 -1.28 2.79 1.55
C GLN A 251 -0.73 2.90 0.13
N VAL A 252 0.47 3.42 -0.01
CA VAL A 252 1.12 3.63 -1.30
C VAL A 252 2.57 3.16 -1.24
N GLU A 253 3.01 2.41 -2.24
CA GLU A 253 4.41 2.01 -2.34
C GLU A 253 5.29 3.23 -2.60
N GLU A 254 6.45 3.31 -1.93
CA GLU A 254 7.31 4.50 -1.96
C GLU A 254 7.82 4.85 -3.37
N HIS A 255 7.94 3.86 -4.24
CA HIS A 255 8.35 4.09 -5.63
C HIS A 255 7.23 4.73 -6.50
N ASN A 256 5.96 4.70 -6.06
CA ASN A 256 4.84 5.30 -6.79
C ASN A 256 4.74 6.80 -6.55
N THR A 257 5.73 7.54 -7.07
CA THR A 257 5.84 8.99 -6.87
C THR A 257 4.66 9.77 -7.44
N GLY A 258 4.05 9.28 -8.53
CA GLY A 258 2.88 9.92 -9.15
C GLY A 258 1.64 9.88 -8.27
N ALA A 259 1.38 8.74 -7.63
CA ALA A 259 0.29 8.62 -6.65
C ALA A 259 0.61 9.41 -5.37
N ALA A 260 1.85 9.38 -4.89
CA ALA A 260 2.26 10.14 -3.72
C ALA A 260 2.04 11.65 -3.90
N ALA A 261 2.39 12.20 -5.08
CA ALA A 261 2.14 13.61 -5.40
C ALA A 261 0.63 13.94 -5.41
N LEU A 262 -0.19 13.08 -6.04
CA LEU A 262 -1.65 13.25 -6.03
C LEU A 262 -2.21 13.31 -4.61
N TYR A 263 -1.77 12.40 -3.73
CA TYR A 263 -2.27 12.35 -2.36
C TYR A 263 -1.77 13.52 -1.50
N ALA A 264 -0.53 13.96 -1.70
CA ALA A 264 0.00 15.16 -1.06
C ALA A 264 -0.82 16.41 -1.42
N ASP A 265 -1.15 16.60 -2.72
CA ASP A 265 -2.02 17.69 -3.21
C ASP A 265 -3.44 17.62 -2.63
N LEU A 266 -3.88 16.44 -2.22
CA LEU A 266 -5.17 16.21 -1.55
C LEU A 266 -5.08 16.30 -0.02
N GLY A 267 -3.95 16.73 0.52
CA GLY A 267 -3.76 16.96 1.95
C GLY A 267 -3.49 15.72 2.78
N PHE A 268 -3.12 14.61 2.15
CA PHE A 268 -2.62 13.45 2.89
C PHE A 268 -1.18 13.69 3.34
N VAL A 269 -0.88 13.26 4.55
CA VAL A 269 0.47 13.29 5.12
C VAL A 269 0.92 11.89 5.51
N ARG A 270 2.21 11.62 5.46
CA ARG A 270 2.77 10.34 5.91
C ARG A 270 2.65 10.24 7.44
N VAL A 271 2.03 9.18 7.92
CA VAL A 271 1.82 8.92 9.35
C VAL A 271 2.54 7.66 9.83
N ASP A 272 2.81 6.71 8.92
CA ASP A 272 3.47 5.45 9.22
C ASP A 272 4.12 4.87 7.95
N GLY A 273 4.73 3.70 8.08
CA GLY A 273 5.27 2.92 6.97
C GLY A 273 5.65 1.52 7.41
N TYR A 274 5.74 0.62 6.45
CA TYR A 274 6.13 -0.76 6.68
C TYR A 274 6.74 -1.37 5.40
N SER A 275 7.40 -2.51 5.56
CA SER A 275 7.86 -3.33 4.43
C SER A 275 7.20 -4.71 4.48
N TYR A 276 7.06 -5.32 3.31
CA TYR A 276 6.82 -6.76 3.22
C TYR A 276 8.16 -7.48 3.05
N LEU A 277 8.44 -8.44 3.94
CA LEU A 277 9.55 -9.39 3.80
C LEU A 277 8.97 -10.74 3.43
N GLU A 278 9.59 -11.42 2.48
CA GLU A 278 9.12 -12.70 1.94
C GLU A 278 10.24 -13.73 2.00
N ARG A 279 9.90 -14.93 2.50
CA ARG A 279 10.83 -16.04 2.55
C ARG A 279 11.13 -16.53 1.13
N PRO A 280 12.41 -16.63 0.72
CA PRO A 280 12.78 -17.24 -0.54
C PRO A 280 12.29 -18.71 -0.60
N THR A 281 11.90 -19.16 -1.79
CA THR A 281 11.64 -20.57 -2.04
C THR A 281 12.92 -21.37 -2.00
N ALA A 282 12.82 -22.70 -1.83
CA ALA A 282 13.99 -23.58 -1.68
C ALA A 282 14.96 -23.56 -2.87
N ASP A 283 14.50 -23.16 -4.05
CA ASP A 283 15.30 -22.96 -5.26
C ASP A 283 15.90 -21.54 -5.38
N GLY A 284 15.74 -20.70 -4.34
CA GLY A 284 16.23 -19.33 -4.33
C GLY A 284 15.42 -18.37 -5.24
N THR A 285 14.41 -18.88 -5.94
CA THR A 285 13.49 -18.04 -6.68
C THR A 285 12.45 -17.47 -5.72
N VAL A 286 12.09 -16.23 -5.93
CA VAL A 286 10.93 -15.65 -5.26
C VAL A 286 9.78 -15.75 -6.23
N PRO A 287 8.65 -16.34 -5.80
CA PRO A 287 7.49 -16.46 -6.69
C PRO A 287 7.18 -15.14 -7.37
N ALA A 288 7.17 -15.13 -8.69
CA ALA A 288 6.83 -13.97 -9.47
C ALA A 288 5.38 -13.57 -9.14
N GLY A 289 5.18 -12.36 -8.60
CA GLY A 289 3.91 -11.68 -8.66
C GLY A 289 2.88 -12.00 -7.61
N SER A 290 3.10 -11.52 -6.40
CA SER A 290 2.00 -10.99 -5.60
C SER A 290 2.28 -9.49 -5.36
N CYS A 291 1.73 -8.66 -6.23
CA CYS A 291 1.73 -7.20 -6.03
C CYS A 291 0.84 -6.80 -4.87
#